data_e9a2412a8b33cc7a576f2d418425443d
#
_entry.id   e9a2412a8b33cc7a576f2d418425443d
#
_cell.length_a   1.000
_cell.length_b   1.000
_cell.length_c   1.000
_cell.angle_alpha   90.00
_cell.angle_beta   90.00
_cell.angle_gamma   90.00
#
_symmetry.space_group_name_H-M   'P 1'
#
loop_
_entity.id
_entity.type
_entity.pdbx_description
1 polymer ?
#
loop_
_entity_poly.entity_id
_entity_poly.type
_entity_poly.pdbx_seq_one_letter_code
_entity_poly.pdbx_strand_id
1 'polypeptide(L)'
;MRNNPDVTVAAVVQREGRFLVVEERIGGALVLNQPAGHLEDGESLVEAAIRETREETAWRFHPEALVGIYLWRNPDNGRSFLRFTFCGSVDDHRPAQPLDTGIQRALWLSHEQLRVQPARLRSPMVLRCLDDYLSGRRQPLDTVASLGLETALQVGAVVNL
;
A
#
# COMPACT_ATOMS: atom_id res chain seq x y z
N MET A 1 24.82 -14.53 -3.53
CA MET A 1 23.85 -14.08 -2.55
C MET A 1 22.44 -14.21 -3.14
N ARG A 2 21.51 -14.85 -2.45
CA ARG A 2 20.11 -14.85 -2.86
C ARG A 2 19.52 -13.49 -2.47
N ASN A 3 19.24 -12.64 -3.43
CA ASN A 3 18.47 -11.43 -3.20
C ASN A 3 16.99 -11.83 -3.09
N ASN A 4 16.50 -12.00 -1.87
CA ASN A 4 15.08 -12.20 -1.63
C ASN A 4 14.33 -10.90 -2.02
N PRO A 5 13.14 -10.99 -2.61
CA PRO A 5 12.34 -9.81 -2.85
C PRO A 5 11.90 -9.15 -1.53
N ASP A 6 11.90 -7.84 -1.51
CA ASP A 6 11.28 -7.07 -0.42
C ASP A 6 9.76 -7.27 -0.48
N VAL A 7 9.16 -7.72 0.61
CA VAL A 7 7.71 -7.85 0.72
C VAL A 7 7.12 -6.49 1.06
N THR A 8 6.22 -6.01 0.21
CA THR A 8 5.56 -4.71 0.37
C THR A 8 4.05 -4.84 0.24
N VAL A 9 3.35 -3.85 0.76
CA VAL A 9 1.90 -3.69 0.64
C VAL A 9 1.57 -2.35 0.01
N ALA A 10 0.40 -2.24 -0.59
CA ALA A 10 -0.12 -0.98 -1.12
C ALA A 10 -1.64 -0.92 -0.99
N ALA A 11 -2.16 0.30 -0.90
CA ALA A 11 -3.59 0.58 -0.85
C ALA A 11 -4.06 1.32 -2.11
N VAL A 12 -5.09 0.79 -2.77
CA VAL A 12 -5.84 1.49 -3.82
C VAL A 12 -7.15 1.98 -3.22
N VAL A 13 -7.30 3.29 -3.12
CA VAL A 13 -8.50 3.94 -2.60
C VAL A 13 -9.00 4.93 -3.65
N GLN A 14 -10.24 4.75 -4.08
CA GLN A 14 -10.88 5.64 -5.04
C GLN A 14 -12.00 6.44 -4.37
N ARG A 15 -12.04 7.74 -4.63
CA ARG A 15 -13.12 8.64 -4.22
C ARG A 15 -13.38 9.65 -5.33
N GLU A 16 -14.63 9.75 -5.78
CA GLU A 16 -15.05 10.70 -6.83
C GLU A 16 -14.15 10.63 -8.10
N GLY A 17 -13.84 9.41 -8.55
CA GLY A 17 -13.01 9.17 -9.73
C GLY A 17 -11.53 9.46 -9.57
N ARG A 18 -11.07 9.78 -8.35
CA ARG A 18 -9.68 10.04 -8.02
C ARG A 18 -9.14 9.01 -7.05
N PHE A 19 -7.83 8.76 -7.13
CA PHE A 19 -7.11 7.82 -6.29
C PHE A 19 -6.27 8.55 -5.26
N LEU A 20 -6.23 7.99 -4.04
CA LEU A 20 -5.33 8.46 -3.00
C LEU A 20 -3.90 8.04 -3.38
N VAL A 21 -3.01 9.00 -3.48
CA VAL A 21 -1.59 8.81 -3.78
C VAL A 21 -0.74 9.65 -2.85
N VAL A 22 0.50 9.27 -2.70
CA VAL A 22 1.52 10.02 -1.95
C VAL A 22 2.57 10.57 -2.91
N GLU A 23 3.04 11.78 -2.60
CA GLU A 23 4.22 12.36 -3.23
C GLU A 23 5.38 12.22 -2.25
N GLU A 24 6.39 11.46 -2.64
CA GLU A 24 7.56 11.19 -1.79
C GLU A 24 8.85 11.67 -2.46
N ARG A 25 9.81 12.02 -1.63
CA ARG A 25 11.16 12.42 -2.09
C ARG A 25 12.10 11.23 -2.02
N ILE A 26 12.61 10.84 -3.18
CA ILE A 26 13.59 9.74 -3.31
C ILE A 26 14.78 10.25 -4.12
N GLY A 27 15.99 10.20 -3.54
CA GLY A 27 17.21 10.61 -4.24
C GLY A 27 17.13 12.03 -4.80
N GLY A 28 16.42 12.95 -4.14
CA GLY A 28 16.20 14.32 -4.59
C GLY A 28 15.02 14.51 -5.56
N ALA A 29 14.48 13.44 -6.13
CA ALA A 29 13.30 13.49 -7.01
C ALA A 29 11.99 13.35 -6.23
N LEU A 30 10.94 14.01 -6.71
CA LEU A 30 9.57 13.82 -6.21
C LEU A 30 8.85 12.80 -7.09
N VAL A 31 8.43 11.71 -6.49
CA VAL A 31 7.73 10.61 -7.17
C VAL A 31 6.35 10.37 -6.57
N LEU A 32 5.47 9.80 -7.36
CA LEU A 32 4.10 9.45 -6.98
C LEU A 32 3.97 7.94 -6.80
N ASN A 33 3.29 7.53 -5.74
CA ASN A 33 3.00 6.12 -5.44
C ASN A 33 1.62 5.99 -4.81
N GLN A 34 1.06 4.77 -4.78
CA GLN A 34 0.02 4.49 -3.81
C GLN A 34 0.62 4.61 -2.39
N PRO A 35 -0.21 4.80 -1.35
CA PRO A 35 0.23 4.53 0.01
C PRO A 35 0.78 3.10 0.07
N ALA A 36 2.06 2.93 0.41
CA ALA A 36 2.76 1.66 0.28
C ALA A 36 4.03 1.61 1.12
N GLY A 37 4.34 0.45 1.66
CA GLY A 37 5.58 0.24 2.40
C GLY A 37 5.88 -1.22 2.68
N HIS A 38 6.89 -1.47 3.48
CA HIS A 38 7.37 -2.80 3.80
C HIS A 38 6.50 -3.48 4.85
N LEU A 39 6.37 -4.80 4.71
CA LEU A 39 5.86 -5.64 5.78
C LEU A 39 6.84 -5.61 6.96
N GLU A 40 6.33 -5.42 8.17
CA GLU A 40 7.10 -5.49 9.41
C GLU A 40 6.85 -6.81 10.15
N ASP A 41 7.77 -7.15 11.05
CA ASP A 41 7.65 -8.36 11.86
C ASP A 41 6.41 -8.30 12.75
N GLY A 42 5.67 -9.40 12.81
CA GLY A 42 4.52 -9.55 13.71
C GLY A 42 3.22 -8.96 13.20
N GLU A 43 3.18 -8.37 12.01
CA GLU A 43 1.93 -7.89 11.40
C GLU A 43 1.50 -8.74 10.19
N SER A 44 0.21 -8.81 9.94
CA SER A 44 -0.33 -9.35 8.69
C SER A 44 -0.17 -8.36 7.54
N LEU A 45 -0.28 -8.84 6.30
CA LEU A 45 -0.25 -7.96 5.12
C LEU A 45 -1.37 -6.91 5.14
N VAL A 46 -2.54 -7.28 5.66
CA VAL A 46 -3.67 -6.33 5.81
C VAL A 46 -3.36 -5.27 6.87
N GLU A 47 -2.81 -5.67 8.01
CA GLU A 47 -2.38 -4.72 9.06
C GLU A 47 -1.28 -3.78 8.55
N ALA A 48 -0.32 -4.30 7.78
CA ALA A 48 0.71 -3.48 7.13
C ALA A 48 0.11 -2.42 6.21
N ALA A 49 -0.88 -2.78 5.38
CA ALA A 49 -1.54 -1.84 4.48
C ALA A 49 -2.31 -0.75 5.25
N ILE A 50 -2.95 -1.08 6.36
CA ILE A 50 -3.63 -0.14 7.25
C ILE A 50 -2.62 0.82 7.88
N ARG A 51 -1.53 0.30 8.43
CA ARG A 51 -0.46 1.07 9.06
C ARG A 51 0.19 2.05 8.07
N GLU A 52 0.66 1.55 6.93
CA GLU A 52 1.32 2.38 5.90
C GLU A 52 0.40 3.49 5.39
N THR A 53 -0.88 3.20 5.15
CA THR A 53 -1.83 4.23 4.71
C THR A 53 -2.00 5.30 5.78
N ARG A 54 -2.07 4.93 7.06
CA ARG A 54 -2.16 5.89 8.16
C ARG A 54 -0.89 6.75 8.28
N GLU A 55 0.29 6.14 8.21
CA GLU A 55 1.57 6.82 8.35
C GLU A 55 1.85 7.79 7.20
N GLU A 56 1.48 7.41 5.98
CA GLU A 56 1.80 8.18 4.78
C GLU A 56 0.72 9.19 4.38
N THR A 57 -0.54 9.01 4.82
CA THR A 57 -1.65 9.85 4.37
C THR A 57 -2.48 10.46 5.49
N ALA A 58 -2.29 10.04 6.74
CA ALA A 58 -3.12 10.39 7.88
C ALA A 58 -4.59 9.92 7.77
N TRP A 59 -4.93 9.08 6.80
CA TRP A 59 -6.23 8.42 6.66
C TRP A 59 -6.23 7.03 7.30
N ARG A 60 -7.36 6.62 7.88
CA ARG A 60 -7.59 5.24 8.30
C ARG A 60 -8.12 4.44 7.12
N PHE A 61 -7.40 3.39 6.75
CA PHE A 61 -7.76 2.51 5.64
C PHE A 61 -8.62 1.34 6.13
N HIS A 62 -9.66 1.05 5.35
CA HIS A 62 -10.55 -0.11 5.53
C HIS A 62 -10.40 -1.02 4.30
N PRO A 63 -9.53 -2.04 4.36
CA PRO A 63 -9.36 -2.99 3.27
C PRO A 63 -10.64 -3.79 3.02
N GLU A 64 -11.00 -3.98 1.76
CA GLU A 64 -12.20 -4.70 1.33
C GLU A 64 -11.85 -5.92 0.48
N ALA A 65 -10.79 -5.84 -0.35
CA ALA A 65 -10.37 -6.91 -1.24
C ALA A 65 -8.89 -6.82 -1.59
N LEU A 66 -8.33 -7.94 -2.03
CA LEU A 66 -7.02 -7.99 -2.69
C LEU A 66 -7.20 -7.70 -4.18
N VAL A 67 -6.49 -6.71 -4.71
CA VAL A 67 -6.48 -6.38 -6.15
C VAL A 67 -5.55 -7.31 -6.91
N GLY A 68 -4.35 -7.53 -6.37
CA GLY A 68 -3.37 -8.39 -7.01
C GLY A 68 -2.07 -8.51 -6.22
N ILE A 69 -1.23 -9.40 -6.72
CA ILE A 69 0.12 -9.67 -6.21
C ILE A 69 1.09 -9.43 -7.37
N TYR A 70 2.11 -8.60 -7.15
CA TYR A 70 2.99 -8.11 -8.20
C TYR A 70 4.45 -8.35 -7.84
N LEU A 71 5.17 -8.99 -8.73
CA LEU A 71 6.62 -9.13 -8.64
C LEU A 71 7.27 -8.19 -9.65
N TRP A 72 8.05 -7.24 -9.16
CA TRP A 72 8.79 -6.30 -10.01
C TRP A 72 10.25 -6.25 -9.60
N ARG A 73 11.13 -6.26 -10.60
CA ARG A 73 12.55 -6.05 -10.41
C ARG A 73 12.93 -4.67 -10.93
N ASN A 74 13.51 -3.86 -10.04
CA ASN A 74 14.00 -2.53 -10.41
C ASN A 74 15.24 -2.68 -11.31
N PRO A 75 15.20 -2.18 -12.55
CA PRO A 75 16.31 -2.29 -13.48
C PRO A 75 17.55 -1.50 -13.05
N ASP A 76 17.38 -0.41 -12.29
CA ASP A 76 18.48 0.48 -11.93
C ASP A 76 19.38 -0.09 -10.83
N ASN A 77 18.82 -0.86 -9.91
CA ASN A 77 19.55 -1.37 -8.75
C ASN A 77 19.42 -2.89 -8.55
N GLY A 78 18.63 -3.57 -9.39
CA GLY A 78 18.43 -5.02 -9.35
C GLY A 78 17.58 -5.53 -8.17
N ARG A 79 17.07 -4.66 -7.30
CA ARG A 79 16.18 -5.06 -6.19
C ARG A 79 14.84 -5.55 -6.71
N SER A 80 14.34 -6.62 -6.10
CA SER A 80 13.01 -7.16 -6.41
C SER A 80 12.03 -6.83 -5.31
N PHE A 81 10.78 -6.58 -5.68
CA PHE A 81 9.68 -6.26 -4.77
C PHE A 81 8.52 -7.20 -5.04
N LEU A 82 8.01 -7.82 -3.99
CA LEU A 82 6.77 -8.59 -4.03
C LEU A 82 5.69 -7.76 -3.33
N ARG A 83 4.79 -7.18 -4.12
CA ARG A 83 3.77 -6.26 -3.63
C ARG A 83 2.40 -6.93 -3.57
N PHE A 84 1.77 -6.82 -2.42
CA PHE A 84 0.36 -7.16 -2.19
C PHE A 84 -0.45 -5.88 -2.17
N THR A 85 -1.36 -5.71 -3.14
CA THR A 85 -2.17 -4.49 -3.26
C THR A 85 -3.60 -4.78 -2.86
N PHE A 86 -4.07 -4.06 -1.85
CA PHE A 86 -5.45 -4.11 -1.37
C PHE A 86 -6.21 -2.87 -1.85
N CYS A 87 -7.52 -3.00 -2.01
CA CYS A 87 -8.40 -1.86 -2.22
C CYS A 87 -9.42 -1.75 -1.10
N GLY A 88 -9.98 -0.58 -0.93
CA GLY A 88 -10.97 -0.29 0.09
C GLY A 88 -11.26 1.19 0.19
N SER A 89 -11.78 1.58 1.33
CA SER A 89 -12.16 2.96 1.65
C SER A 89 -11.28 3.56 2.73
N VAL A 90 -11.37 4.87 2.92
CA VAL A 90 -10.71 5.60 4.01
C VAL A 90 -11.67 6.52 4.73
N ASP A 91 -11.44 6.68 6.03
CA ASP A 91 -12.11 7.64 6.91
C ASP A 91 -11.14 8.21 7.97
N ASP A 92 -11.67 8.89 8.99
CA ASP A 92 -10.91 9.39 10.13
C ASP A 92 -9.60 10.08 9.71
N HIS A 93 -9.69 11.09 8.83
CA HIS A 93 -8.54 11.89 8.42
C HIS A 93 -8.05 12.75 9.60
N ARG A 94 -6.75 12.70 9.85
CA ARG A 94 -6.07 13.47 10.91
C ARG A 94 -5.07 14.44 10.30
N PRO A 95 -5.51 15.60 9.77
CA PRO A 95 -4.65 16.51 9.00
C PRO A 95 -3.46 17.07 9.79
N ALA A 96 -3.53 17.08 11.11
CA ALA A 96 -2.44 17.53 11.98
C ALA A 96 -1.39 16.44 12.27
N GLN A 97 -1.65 15.18 11.86
CA GLN A 97 -0.69 14.09 12.04
C GLN A 97 0.51 14.30 11.12
N PRO A 98 1.75 14.27 11.64
CA PRO A 98 2.94 14.26 10.79
C PRO A 98 2.92 13.01 9.89
N LEU A 99 3.27 13.19 8.61
CA LEU A 99 3.44 12.08 7.69
C LEU A 99 4.81 11.46 7.84
N ASP A 100 4.95 10.23 7.38
CA ASP A 100 6.21 9.50 7.46
C ASP A 100 7.35 10.23 6.74
N THR A 101 8.59 9.96 7.16
CA THR A 101 9.79 10.61 6.61
C THR A 101 9.89 10.39 5.10
N GLY A 102 10.12 11.48 4.37
CA GLY A 102 10.18 11.47 2.91
C GLY A 102 8.85 11.74 2.22
N ILE A 103 7.72 11.50 2.87
CA ILE A 103 6.41 11.84 2.34
C ILE A 103 6.20 13.35 2.42
N GLN A 104 5.96 13.99 1.27
CA GLN A 104 5.72 15.43 1.21
C GLN A 104 4.25 15.75 1.44
N ARG A 105 3.36 14.96 0.86
CA ARG A 105 1.90 15.11 0.97
C ARG A 105 1.15 13.91 0.42
N ALA A 106 -0.10 13.77 0.83
CA ALA A 106 -1.09 12.91 0.21
C ALA A 106 -1.97 13.72 -0.76
N LEU A 107 -2.32 13.14 -1.89
CA LEU A 107 -3.04 13.78 -2.99
C LEU A 107 -4.16 12.85 -3.49
N TRP A 108 -5.16 13.46 -4.13
CA TRP A 108 -6.19 12.75 -4.88
C TRP A 108 -6.03 13.06 -6.36
N LEU A 109 -5.58 12.08 -7.15
CA LEU A 109 -5.33 12.22 -8.58
C LEU A 109 -6.15 11.22 -9.39
N SER A 110 -6.62 11.66 -10.57
CA SER A 110 -7.29 10.75 -11.50
C SER A 110 -6.29 9.78 -12.14
N HIS A 111 -6.80 8.66 -12.65
CA HIS A 111 -5.99 7.72 -13.44
C HIS A 111 -5.27 8.44 -14.59
N GLU A 112 -6.00 9.32 -15.31
CA GLU A 112 -5.44 10.09 -16.43
C GLU A 112 -4.30 11.02 -15.99
N GLN A 113 -4.45 11.72 -14.86
CA GLN A 113 -3.38 12.57 -14.31
C GLN A 113 -2.12 11.78 -13.98
N LEU A 114 -2.25 10.54 -13.54
CA LEU A 114 -1.11 9.66 -13.28
C LEU A 114 -0.51 9.12 -14.60
N ARG A 115 -1.37 8.71 -15.53
CA ARG A 115 -0.96 8.12 -16.81
C ARG A 115 -0.12 9.07 -17.67
N VAL A 116 -0.41 10.38 -17.65
CA VAL A 116 0.31 11.37 -18.48
C VAL A 116 1.67 11.78 -17.93
N GLN A 117 2.06 11.31 -16.74
CA GLN A 117 3.35 11.62 -16.12
C GLN A 117 4.11 10.38 -15.64
N PRO A 118 4.36 9.40 -16.53
CA PRO A 118 4.93 8.11 -16.15
C PRO A 118 6.32 8.23 -15.50
N ALA A 119 7.10 9.23 -15.88
CA ALA A 119 8.44 9.47 -15.31
C ALA A 119 8.40 9.88 -13.82
N ARG A 120 7.25 10.34 -13.33
CA ARG A 120 7.05 10.67 -11.92
C ARG A 120 6.54 9.49 -11.08
N LEU A 121 6.18 8.39 -11.69
CA LEU A 121 5.68 7.24 -10.95
C LEU A 121 6.85 6.47 -10.31
N ARG A 122 6.65 6.06 -9.06
CA ARG A 122 7.64 5.32 -8.27
C ARG A 122 8.11 4.04 -8.96
N SER A 123 7.19 3.37 -9.65
CA SER A 123 7.43 2.14 -10.41
C SER A 123 6.27 1.87 -11.38
N PRO A 124 6.44 0.93 -12.34
CA PRO A 124 5.34 0.48 -13.20
C PRO A 124 4.16 -0.13 -12.44
N MET A 125 4.38 -0.58 -11.21
CA MET A 125 3.32 -1.16 -10.37
C MET A 125 2.23 -0.15 -10.06
N VAL A 126 2.54 1.17 -10.04
CA VAL A 126 1.56 2.23 -9.73
C VAL A 126 0.38 2.16 -10.69
N LEU A 127 0.62 2.25 -12.00
CA LEU A 127 -0.45 2.16 -13.00
C LEU A 127 -1.03 0.76 -13.11
N ARG A 128 -0.18 -0.28 -13.04
CA ARG A 128 -0.68 -1.65 -13.13
C ARG A 128 -1.70 -1.99 -12.05
N CYS A 129 -1.47 -1.57 -10.82
CA CYS A 129 -2.44 -1.76 -9.72
C CYS A 129 -3.77 -1.04 -9.99
N LEU A 130 -3.70 0.18 -10.53
CA LEU A 130 -4.91 0.95 -10.86
C LEU A 130 -5.66 0.35 -12.04
N ASP A 131 -4.96 -0.10 -13.08
CA ASP A 131 -5.58 -0.76 -14.25
C ASP A 131 -6.30 -2.05 -13.84
N ASP A 132 -5.67 -2.87 -13.00
CA ASP A 132 -6.27 -4.09 -12.47
C ASP A 132 -7.48 -3.77 -11.56
N TYR A 133 -7.39 -2.73 -10.74
CA TYR A 133 -8.52 -2.25 -9.94
C TYR A 133 -9.69 -1.81 -10.82
N LEU A 134 -9.42 -0.98 -11.83
CA LEU A 134 -10.45 -0.46 -12.75
C LEU A 134 -11.06 -1.55 -13.63
N SER A 135 -10.32 -2.62 -13.93
CA SER A 135 -10.84 -3.81 -14.63
C SER A 135 -11.75 -4.68 -13.77
N GLY A 136 -11.92 -4.34 -12.49
CA GLY A 136 -12.78 -5.08 -11.58
C GLY A 136 -12.11 -6.22 -10.83
N ARG A 137 -10.78 -6.35 -10.89
CA ARG A 137 -10.07 -7.40 -10.15
C ARG A 137 -10.25 -7.24 -8.65
N ARG A 138 -10.86 -8.26 -8.04
CA ARG A 138 -11.13 -8.35 -6.60
C ARG A 138 -11.01 -9.80 -6.17
N GLN A 139 -10.14 -10.07 -5.22
CA GLN A 139 -10.07 -11.34 -4.53
C GLN A 139 -10.43 -11.14 -3.06
N PRO A 140 -11.03 -12.12 -2.40
CA PRO A 140 -11.32 -12.02 -0.97
C PRO A 140 -10.06 -11.71 -0.16
N LEU A 141 -10.20 -10.98 0.95
CA LEU A 141 -9.07 -10.66 1.84
C LEU A 141 -8.38 -11.92 2.39
N ASP A 142 -9.14 -12.98 2.64
CA ASP A 142 -8.64 -14.28 3.12
C ASP A 142 -7.89 -15.10 2.05
N THR A 143 -7.78 -14.59 0.81
CA THR A 143 -6.85 -15.14 -0.19
C THR A 143 -5.42 -15.16 0.34
N VAL A 144 -5.08 -14.23 1.22
CA VAL A 144 -3.82 -14.23 1.95
C VAL A 144 -4.08 -14.56 3.41
N ALA A 145 -3.73 -15.79 3.82
CA ALA A 145 -3.84 -16.23 5.20
C ALA A 145 -2.55 -15.92 5.97
N SER A 146 -2.70 -15.36 7.17
CA SER A 146 -1.59 -15.15 8.10
C SER A 146 -1.66 -16.18 9.22
N LEU A 147 -0.59 -16.92 9.43
CA LEU A 147 -0.50 -18.00 10.41
C LEU A 147 0.64 -17.71 11.39
N GLY A 148 0.41 -18.04 12.67
CA GLY A 148 1.44 -17.88 13.72
C GLY A 148 1.73 -16.43 14.11
N LEU A 149 0.86 -15.48 13.72
CA LEU A 149 0.92 -14.10 14.19
C LEU A 149 0.08 -13.97 15.43
N GLU A 150 0.70 -13.60 16.56
CA GLU A 150 -0.03 -13.21 17.77
C GLU A 150 -0.58 -11.81 17.59
N THR A 151 -1.80 -11.69 17.10
CA THR A 151 -2.49 -10.40 17.11
C THR A 151 -2.83 -10.03 18.55
N ALA A 152 -2.58 -8.78 18.93
CA ALA A 152 -2.88 -8.24 20.27
C ALA A 152 -4.34 -8.41 20.71
N LEU A 153 -5.23 -8.86 19.82
CA LEU A 153 -6.65 -9.17 20.08
C LEU A 153 -6.89 -10.60 20.62
N GLN A 154 -5.90 -11.49 20.59
CA GLN A 154 -6.06 -12.88 21.10
C GLN A 154 -5.53 -13.11 22.51
N VAL A 155 -4.88 -12.15 23.12
CA VAL A 155 -4.35 -12.27 24.50
C VAL A 155 -5.44 -12.16 25.58
N GLY A 156 -6.68 -11.84 25.21
CA GLY A 156 -7.80 -11.70 26.14
C GLY A 156 -8.71 -12.92 26.35
N ALA A 157 -8.46 -14.06 25.70
CA ALA A 157 -9.40 -15.17 25.66
C ALA A 157 -8.87 -16.52 26.19
N VAL A 158 -7.75 -16.59 26.88
CA VAL A 158 -7.28 -17.82 27.55
C VAL A 158 -6.84 -17.54 28.97
N VAL A 159 -7.79 -17.31 29.85
CA VAL A 159 -7.67 -17.69 31.27
C VAL A 159 -9.05 -18.06 31.76
N ASN A 160 -9.37 -19.35 31.76
CA ASN A 160 -10.12 -20.03 32.81
C ASN A 160 -10.50 -21.44 32.34
N LEU A 161 -9.68 -22.38 32.69
CA LEU A 161 -10.11 -23.74 33.13
C LEU A 161 -9.28 -24.10 34.35
#